data_1968fd568834539844a4b27b368c8d93
#
_entry.id   1968fd568834539844a4b27b368c8d93
#
_cell.length_a   1.000
_cell.length_b   1.000
_cell.length_c   1.000
_cell.angle_alpha   90.00
_cell.angle_beta   90.00
_cell.angle_gamma   90.00
#
_symmetry.space_group_name_H-M   'P 1'
#
loop_
_entity.id
_entity.type
_entity.pdbx_description
1 polymer ?
#
loop_
_entity_poly.entity_id
_entity_poly.type
_entity_poly.pdbx_seq_one_letter_code
_entity_poly.pdbx_strand_id
1 'polypeptide(L)'
;MKQKKGFVKWIQSGKVNRRLCMIVFMFAPLALLFTFTYLPFAEMVQFSFYDMKYIGERTFVGLENYVEVFSREDCFNALKLSLYYMGASFVQLALALYFASILSFKIKGAGVFKGFLFFPYLVCGIAVGFIFKFFYTRGFVLDTVLQWCGFELDNLPYWLKDTNINNISLAATSVWRYMGQNMVLFIGAIMSVDSSLYEAAAIDGASGWQKFRYVI
;
A
#
# COMPACT_ATOMS: atom_id res chain seq x y z
N MET A 1 13.67 -50.19 11.99
CA MET A 1 12.67 -49.43 12.80
C MET A 1 13.25 -48.73 14.05
N LYS A 2 14.45 -49.01 14.54
CA LYS A 2 15.04 -48.35 15.75
C LYS A 2 15.52 -46.90 15.53
N GLN A 3 15.95 -46.50 14.35
CA GLN A 3 16.49 -45.14 14.09
C GLN A 3 15.40 -44.04 14.13
N LYS A 4 14.18 -44.30 13.67
CA LYS A 4 13.07 -43.31 13.71
C LYS A 4 12.64 -42.95 15.14
N LYS A 5 12.76 -43.90 16.09
CA LYS A 5 12.39 -43.64 17.50
C LYS A 5 13.41 -42.73 18.22
N GLY A 6 14.69 -42.73 17.82
CA GLY A 6 15.72 -41.86 18.39
C GLY A 6 15.54 -40.39 18.00
N PHE A 7 15.18 -40.12 16.73
CA PHE A 7 14.97 -38.77 16.22
C PHE A 7 13.72 -38.12 16.85
N VAL A 8 12.61 -38.86 16.94
CA VAL A 8 11.39 -38.38 17.59
C VAL A 8 11.61 -38.13 19.09
N LYS A 9 12.36 -39.01 19.80
CA LYS A 9 12.71 -38.83 21.20
C LYS A 9 13.64 -37.63 21.42
N TRP A 10 14.54 -37.34 20.47
CA TRP A 10 15.41 -36.17 20.49
C TRP A 10 14.63 -34.87 20.35
N ILE A 11 13.63 -34.81 19.42
CA ILE A 11 12.71 -33.68 19.26
C ILE A 11 11.84 -33.50 20.51
N GLN A 12 11.36 -34.55 21.11
CA GLN A 12 10.53 -34.53 22.34
C GLN A 12 11.30 -34.24 23.63
N SER A 13 12.62 -34.35 23.62
CA SER A 13 13.44 -34.20 24.84
C SER A 13 13.61 -32.74 25.30
N GLY A 14 12.92 -31.77 24.74
CA GLY A 14 12.93 -30.34 25.15
C GLY A 14 14.31 -29.66 25.01
N LYS A 15 15.33 -30.41 24.57
CA LYS A 15 16.70 -29.91 24.36
C LYS A 15 16.97 -29.39 22.94
N VAL A 16 15.94 -29.29 22.08
CA VAL A 16 16.08 -28.56 20.80
C VAL A 16 16.28 -27.10 21.18
N ASN A 17 17.51 -26.66 21.05
CA ASN A 17 17.86 -25.29 21.39
C ASN A 17 16.94 -24.34 20.61
N ARG A 18 16.15 -23.53 21.31
CA ARG A 18 15.21 -22.57 20.72
C ARG A 18 15.85 -21.76 19.59
N ARG A 19 17.16 -21.49 19.71
CA ARG A 19 17.96 -20.82 18.67
C ARG A 19 18.07 -21.65 17.39
N LEU A 20 18.28 -22.96 17.52
CA LEU A 20 18.38 -23.86 16.35
C LEU A 20 17.05 -23.92 15.59
N CYS A 21 15.94 -24.03 16.30
CA CYS A 21 14.61 -23.98 15.69
C CYS A 21 14.38 -22.65 14.95
N MET A 22 14.69 -21.52 15.58
CA MET A 22 14.58 -20.22 14.93
C MET A 22 15.42 -20.14 13.65
N ILE A 23 16.68 -20.59 13.69
CA ILE A 23 17.57 -20.59 12.52
C ILE A 23 17.01 -21.47 11.41
N VAL A 24 16.57 -22.68 11.71
CA VAL A 24 16.03 -23.62 10.70
C VAL A 24 14.76 -23.06 10.06
N PHE A 25 13.83 -22.52 10.85
CA PHE A 25 12.59 -21.96 10.32
C PHE A 25 12.80 -20.65 9.54
N MET A 26 13.79 -19.84 9.91
CA MET A 26 14.09 -18.61 9.20
C MET A 26 14.98 -18.81 7.97
N PHE A 27 15.74 -19.92 7.92
CA PHE A 27 16.68 -20.15 6.83
C PHE A 27 16.01 -20.18 5.45
N ALA A 28 14.92 -20.93 5.30
CA ALA A 28 14.23 -21.04 4.01
C ALA A 28 13.65 -19.70 3.51
N PRO A 29 12.88 -18.93 4.31
CA PRO A 29 12.41 -17.62 3.89
C PRO A 29 13.55 -16.63 3.59
N LEU A 30 14.61 -16.63 4.42
CA LEU A 30 15.75 -15.74 4.20
C LEU A 30 16.56 -16.13 2.95
N ALA A 31 16.77 -17.43 2.70
CA ALA A 31 17.42 -17.89 1.49
C ALA A 31 16.64 -17.51 0.22
N LEU A 32 15.30 -17.67 0.25
CA LEU A 32 14.43 -17.23 -0.85
C LEU A 32 14.48 -15.72 -1.04
N LEU A 33 14.42 -14.95 0.04
CA LEU A 33 14.53 -13.50 0.00
C LEU A 33 15.88 -13.07 -0.58
N PHE A 34 16.96 -13.68 -0.14
CA PHE A 34 18.30 -13.38 -0.65
C PHE A 34 18.40 -13.70 -2.15
N THR A 35 18.00 -14.91 -2.54
CA THR A 35 18.13 -15.38 -3.92
C THR A 35 17.23 -14.63 -4.91
N PHE A 36 15.98 -14.33 -4.53
CA PHE A 36 15.01 -13.74 -5.46
C PHE A 36 14.82 -12.23 -5.32
N THR A 37 15.36 -11.62 -4.27
CA THR A 37 15.25 -10.17 -4.07
C THR A 37 16.63 -9.50 -4.04
N TYR A 38 17.50 -9.90 -3.14
CA TYR A 38 18.79 -9.20 -2.98
C TYR A 38 19.78 -9.49 -4.09
N LEU A 39 19.84 -10.74 -4.59
CA LEU A 39 20.77 -11.09 -5.66
C LEU A 39 20.39 -10.40 -6.98
N PRO A 40 19.13 -10.43 -7.47
CA PRO A 40 18.73 -9.65 -8.64
C PRO A 40 18.90 -8.14 -8.45
N PHE A 41 18.69 -7.63 -7.25
CA PHE A 41 18.94 -6.23 -6.94
C PHE A 41 20.43 -5.86 -7.10
N ALA A 42 21.33 -6.71 -6.58
CA ALA A 42 22.77 -6.49 -6.72
C ALA A 42 23.20 -6.57 -8.21
N GLU A 43 22.65 -7.53 -8.96
CA GLU A 43 22.86 -7.63 -10.41
C GLU A 43 22.34 -6.38 -11.14
N MET A 44 21.16 -5.89 -10.79
CA MET A 44 20.60 -4.66 -11.35
C MET A 44 21.54 -3.46 -11.13
N VAL A 45 22.08 -3.31 -9.92
CA VAL A 45 23.06 -2.26 -9.61
C VAL A 45 24.34 -2.46 -10.42
N GLN A 46 24.83 -3.69 -10.55
CA GLN A 46 26.00 -3.98 -11.39
C GLN A 46 25.72 -3.64 -12.86
N PHE A 47 24.59 -4.06 -13.40
CA PHE A 47 24.25 -3.83 -14.82
C PHE A 47 23.97 -2.36 -15.13
N SER A 48 23.62 -1.53 -14.15
CA SER A 48 23.45 -0.10 -14.37
C SER A 48 24.72 0.64 -14.82
N PHE A 49 25.89 0.02 -14.67
CA PHE A 49 27.18 0.53 -15.17
C PHE A 49 27.55 0.04 -16.58
N TYR A 50 26.67 -0.76 -17.20
CA TYR A 50 26.92 -1.30 -18.51
C TYR A 50 25.85 -0.84 -19.50
N ASP A 51 26.26 -0.57 -20.76
CA ASP A 51 25.34 -0.56 -21.89
C ASP A 51 25.12 -1.99 -22.37
N MET A 52 23.87 -2.42 -22.36
CA MET A 52 23.50 -3.79 -22.70
C MET A 52 22.11 -3.85 -23.34
N LYS A 53 22.04 -4.65 -24.40
CA LYS A 53 20.77 -5.10 -24.99
C LYS A 53 20.42 -6.47 -24.41
N TYR A 54 19.16 -6.88 -24.55
CA TYR A 54 18.68 -8.18 -24.07
C TYR A 54 19.54 -9.36 -24.54
N ILE A 55 20.11 -9.27 -25.75
CA ILE A 55 21.02 -10.25 -26.36
C ILE A 55 22.15 -9.45 -27.00
N GLY A 56 23.38 -9.66 -26.56
CA GLY A 56 24.54 -8.98 -27.14
C GLY A 56 25.69 -8.78 -26.18
N GLU A 57 26.71 -8.08 -26.64
CA GLU A 57 27.87 -7.73 -25.86
C GLU A 57 27.51 -6.66 -24.82
N ARG A 58 28.15 -6.76 -23.68
CA ARG A 58 27.99 -5.79 -22.56
C ARG A 58 29.22 -4.89 -22.56
N THR A 59 29.03 -3.61 -22.76
CA THR A 59 30.10 -2.63 -22.70
C THR A 59 30.04 -1.83 -21.42
N PHE A 60 31.14 -1.73 -20.72
CA PHE A 60 31.19 -0.94 -19.49
C PHE A 60 31.21 0.54 -19.81
N VAL A 61 30.19 1.29 -19.36
CA VAL A 61 30.01 2.73 -19.61
C VAL A 61 30.09 3.57 -18.35
N GLY A 62 30.39 2.96 -17.20
CA GLY A 62 30.51 3.68 -15.95
C GLY A 62 29.21 4.37 -15.53
N LEU A 63 29.23 5.69 -15.34
CA LEU A 63 28.08 6.48 -14.89
C LEU A 63 27.26 7.11 -16.03
N GLU A 64 27.52 6.77 -17.28
CA GLU A 64 26.89 7.38 -18.46
C GLU A 64 25.36 7.21 -18.43
N ASN A 65 24.87 6.02 -18.08
CA ASN A 65 23.45 5.74 -17.92
C ASN A 65 22.79 6.66 -16.88
N TYR A 66 23.49 6.97 -15.79
CA TYR A 66 22.99 7.89 -14.77
C TYR A 66 22.93 9.34 -15.26
N VAL A 67 23.98 9.78 -15.97
CA VAL A 67 24.01 11.11 -16.59
C VAL A 67 22.88 11.24 -17.61
N GLU A 68 22.64 10.23 -18.43
CA GLU A 68 21.54 10.19 -19.39
C GLU A 68 20.18 10.35 -18.66
N VAL A 69 19.90 9.54 -17.65
CA VAL A 69 18.63 9.58 -16.88
C VAL A 69 18.41 10.96 -16.26
N PHE A 70 19.45 11.56 -15.67
CA PHE A 70 19.34 12.89 -15.07
C PHE A 70 19.30 14.03 -16.10
N SER A 71 19.61 13.78 -17.36
CA SER A 71 19.52 14.77 -18.46
C SER A 71 18.20 14.71 -19.20
N ARG A 72 17.41 13.66 -19.01
CA ARG A 72 16.14 13.42 -19.74
C ARG A 72 14.98 14.17 -19.08
N GLU A 73 14.32 15.03 -19.85
CA GLU A 73 13.13 15.76 -19.39
C GLU A 73 11.94 14.86 -19.07
N ASP A 74 11.77 13.73 -19.81
CA ASP A 74 10.68 12.80 -19.57
C ASP A 74 10.79 12.11 -18.21
N CYS A 75 12.01 11.84 -17.70
CA CYS A 75 12.22 11.31 -16.36
C CYS A 75 11.78 12.31 -15.28
N PHE A 76 12.10 13.60 -15.46
CA PHE A 76 11.66 14.65 -14.53
C PHE A 76 10.15 14.89 -14.60
N ASN A 77 9.55 14.80 -15.80
CA ASN A 77 8.11 14.91 -15.94
C ASN A 77 7.39 13.72 -15.27
N ALA A 78 7.91 12.49 -15.41
CA ALA A 78 7.39 11.34 -14.68
C ALA A 78 7.50 11.51 -13.15
N LEU A 79 8.60 12.10 -12.66
CA LEU A 79 8.76 12.41 -11.23
C LEU A 79 7.71 13.42 -10.76
N LYS A 80 7.47 14.50 -11.54
CA LYS A 80 6.40 15.47 -11.23
C LYS A 80 5.02 14.82 -11.18
N LEU A 81 4.72 13.91 -12.12
CA LEU A 81 3.46 13.16 -12.12
C LEU A 81 3.32 12.28 -10.87
N SER A 82 4.42 11.71 -10.37
CA SER A 82 4.42 10.91 -9.13
C SER A 82 3.97 11.72 -7.91
N LEU A 83 4.13 13.05 -7.91
CA LEU A 83 3.69 13.92 -6.81
C LEU A 83 2.17 13.91 -6.64
N TYR A 84 1.40 13.76 -7.72
CA TYR A 84 -0.06 13.63 -7.62
C TYR A 84 -0.46 12.37 -6.83
N TYR A 85 0.19 11.24 -7.10
CA TYR A 85 -0.06 9.99 -6.41
C TYR A 85 0.46 10.02 -4.97
N MET A 86 1.59 10.68 -4.74
CA MET A 86 2.12 10.89 -3.39
C MET A 86 1.17 11.74 -2.55
N GLY A 87 0.66 12.86 -3.09
CA GLY A 87 -0.33 13.70 -2.44
C GLY A 87 -1.63 12.93 -2.13
N ALA A 88 -2.13 12.16 -3.10
CA ALA A 88 -3.29 11.29 -2.92
C ALA A 88 -3.06 10.23 -1.84
N SER A 89 -1.86 9.68 -1.73
CA SER A 89 -1.51 8.71 -0.68
C SER A 89 -1.60 9.32 0.72
N PHE A 90 -1.17 10.56 0.92
CA PHE A 90 -1.35 11.25 2.20
C PHE A 90 -2.82 11.46 2.54
N VAL A 91 -3.64 11.88 1.58
CA VAL A 91 -5.10 12.00 1.76
C VAL A 91 -5.70 10.64 2.12
N GLN A 92 -5.31 9.59 1.40
CA GLN A 92 -5.75 8.21 1.63
C GLN A 92 -5.43 7.74 3.05
N LEU A 93 -4.18 7.93 3.51
CA LEU A 93 -3.75 7.55 4.85
C LEU A 93 -4.48 8.35 5.94
N ALA A 94 -4.67 9.64 5.74
CA ALA A 94 -5.42 10.49 6.67
C ALA A 94 -6.88 10.03 6.80
N LEU A 95 -7.55 9.76 5.68
CA LEU A 95 -8.92 9.22 5.68
C LEU A 95 -8.99 7.83 6.31
N ALA A 96 -8.04 6.95 5.99
CA ALA A 96 -7.97 5.61 6.56
C ALA A 96 -7.80 5.65 8.09
N LEU A 97 -6.90 6.51 8.58
CA LEU A 97 -6.68 6.70 10.02
C LEU A 97 -7.90 7.32 10.71
N TYR A 98 -8.55 8.29 10.07
CA TYR A 98 -9.79 8.89 10.56
C TYR A 98 -10.88 7.84 10.75
N PHE A 99 -11.18 7.04 9.72
CA PHE A 99 -12.18 5.98 9.82
C PHE A 99 -11.75 4.88 10.79
N ALA A 100 -10.47 4.51 10.82
CA ALA A 100 -9.96 3.53 11.77
C ALA A 100 -10.12 3.99 13.20
N SER A 101 -9.83 5.25 13.53
CA SER A 101 -9.97 5.80 14.88
C SER A 101 -11.43 5.79 15.38
N ILE A 102 -12.39 5.99 14.48
CA ILE A 102 -13.82 5.91 14.81
C ILE A 102 -14.25 4.43 14.93
N LEU A 103 -13.94 3.61 13.93
CA LEU A 103 -14.46 2.25 13.82
C LEU A 103 -13.73 1.22 14.71
N SER A 104 -12.64 1.59 15.38
CA SER A 104 -11.95 0.71 16.35
C SER A 104 -12.71 0.55 17.66
N PHE A 105 -13.59 1.50 17.99
CA PHE A 105 -14.40 1.46 19.20
C PHE A 105 -15.74 0.76 18.95
N LYS A 106 -16.45 0.40 20.04
CA LYS A 106 -17.74 -0.31 20.00
C LYS A 106 -18.86 0.60 19.48
N ILE A 107 -19.01 0.67 18.15
CA ILE A 107 -20.11 1.38 17.48
C ILE A 107 -21.06 0.36 16.86
N LYS A 108 -22.38 0.58 17.03
CA LYS A 108 -23.40 -0.24 16.39
C LYS A 108 -23.24 -0.18 14.87
N GLY A 109 -23.16 -1.34 14.20
CA GLY A 109 -22.99 -1.41 12.74
C GLY A 109 -21.55 -1.25 12.22
N ALA A 110 -20.55 -1.06 13.08
CA ALA A 110 -19.14 -0.90 12.66
C ALA A 110 -18.67 -2.00 11.70
N GLY A 111 -19.12 -3.25 11.88
CA GLY A 111 -18.78 -4.36 10.98
C GLY A 111 -19.22 -4.15 9.54
N VAL A 112 -20.45 -3.63 9.36
CA VAL A 112 -21.00 -3.33 8.03
C VAL A 112 -20.20 -2.20 7.36
N PHE A 113 -19.91 -1.13 8.08
CA PHE A 113 -19.09 -0.02 7.56
C PHE A 113 -17.67 -0.47 7.21
N LYS A 114 -17.02 -1.27 8.06
CA LYS A 114 -15.71 -1.86 7.76
C LYS A 114 -15.75 -2.68 6.47
N GLY A 115 -16.75 -3.54 6.30
CA GLY A 115 -16.93 -4.36 5.10
C GLY A 115 -17.16 -3.51 3.86
N PHE A 116 -18.01 -2.50 3.94
CA PHE A 116 -18.31 -1.60 2.82
C PHE A 116 -17.09 -0.77 2.38
N LEU A 117 -16.33 -0.22 3.34
CA LEU A 117 -15.12 0.54 3.04
C LEU A 117 -13.97 -0.34 2.55
N PHE A 118 -13.91 -1.62 2.97
CA PHE A 118 -12.90 -2.58 2.53
C PHE A 118 -13.22 -3.22 1.17
N PHE A 119 -14.49 -3.28 0.78
CA PHE A 119 -14.95 -3.91 -0.46
C PHE A 119 -14.20 -3.46 -1.71
N PRO A 120 -13.92 -2.15 -1.94
CA PRO A 120 -13.21 -1.70 -3.12
C PRO A 120 -11.86 -2.37 -3.33
N TYR A 121 -11.15 -2.69 -2.27
CA TYR A 121 -9.86 -3.37 -2.33
C TYR A 121 -9.98 -4.81 -2.87
N LEU A 122 -11.08 -5.49 -2.61
CA LEU A 122 -11.33 -6.87 -3.06
C LEU A 122 -11.64 -6.96 -4.57
N VAL A 123 -12.03 -5.85 -5.18
CA VAL A 123 -12.34 -5.82 -6.62
C VAL A 123 -11.06 -5.94 -7.43
N CYS A 124 -11.04 -6.83 -8.43
CA CYS A 124 -9.86 -7.00 -9.27
C CYS A 124 -9.53 -5.71 -10.06
N GLY A 125 -8.24 -5.47 -10.32
CA GLY A 125 -7.78 -4.22 -10.94
C GLY A 125 -8.38 -3.94 -12.31
N ILE A 126 -8.59 -4.97 -13.12
CA ILE A 126 -9.20 -4.86 -14.44
C ILE A 126 -10.66 -4.37 -14.32
N ALA A 127 -11.43 -4.95 -13.40
CA ALA A 127 -12.80 -4.52 -13.14
C ALA A 127 -12.87 -3.07 -12.65
N VAL A 128 -11.97 -2.67 -11.73
CA VAL A 128 -11.84 -1.26 -11.29
C VAL A 128 -11.58 -0.35 -12.48
N GLY A 129 -10.66 -0.74 -13.38
CA GLY A 129 -10.36 0.03 -14.60
C GLY A 129 -11.60 0.25 -15.47
N PHE A 130 -12.41 -0.79 -15.71
CA PHE A 130 -13.65 -0.67 -16.46
C PHE A 130 -14.70 0.20 -15.75
N ILE A 131 -14.91 -0.02 -14.45
CA ILE A 131 -15.87 0.75 -13.65
C ILE A 131 -15.53 2.24 -13.72
N PHE A 132 -14.28 2.62 -13.47
CA PHE A 132 -13.88 4.02 -13.47
C PHE A 132 -13.75 4.62 -14.88
N LYS A 133 -13.48 3.81 -15.91
CA LYS A 133 -13.61 4.26 -17.30
C LYS A 133 -15.02 4.76 -17.58
N PHE A 134 -16.06 3.99 -17.20
CA PHE A 134 -17.44 4.42 -17.36
C PHE A 134 -17.79 5.59 -16.42
N PHE A 135 -17.32 5.56 -15.18
CA PHE A 135 -17.56 6.59 -14.20
C PHE A 135 -17.08 7.98 -14.67
N TYR A 136 -15.88 8.04 -15.30
CA TYR A 136 -15.25 9.26 -15.78
C TYR A 136 -15.52 9.57 -17.27
N THR A 137 -16.26 8.72 -17.97
CA THR A 137 -16.62 9.01 -19.39
C THR A 137 -17.59 10.18 -19.45
N ARG A 138 -17.36 11.08 -20.41
CA ARG A 138 -18.18 12.28 -20.64
C ARG A 138 -19.66 11.92 -20.77
N GLY A 139 -20.52 12.60 -20.02
CA GLY A 139 -21.97 12.39 -20.02
C GLY A 139 -22.43 11.14 -19.26
N PHE A 140 -21.53 10.44 -18.57
CA PHE A 140 -21.87 9.27 -17.76
C PHE A 140 -21.98 9.63 -16.27
N VAL A 141 -21.60 8.73 -15.37
CA VAL A 141 -21.97 8.75 -13.95
C VAL A 141 -21.55 10.03 -13.25
N LEU A 142 -20.27 10.41 -13.33
CA LEU A 142 -19.78 11.60 -12.63
C LEU A 142 -20.41 12.88 -13.16
N ASP A 143 -20.45 13.01 -14.49
CA ASP A 143 -21.05 14.19 -15.13
C ASP A 143 -22.56 14.30 -14.80
N THR A 144 -23.28 13.16 -14.80
CA THR A 144 -24.70 13.14 -14.43
C THR A 144 -24.93 13.59 -12.99
N VAL A 145 -24.10 13.10 -12.06
CA VAL A 145 -24.18 13.51 -10.64
C VAL A 145 -23.89 15.00 -10.49
N LEU A 146 -22.89 15.52 -11.21
CA LEU A 146 -22.54 16.95 -11.16
C LEU A 146 -23.64 17.82 -11.81
N GLN A 147 -24.29 17.35 -12.89
CA GLN A 147 -25.45 18.03 -13.47
C GLN A 147 -26.60 18.11 -12.46
N TRP A 148 -26.87 17.08 -11.68
CA TRP A 148 -27.87 17.16 -10.61
C TRP A 148 -27.50 18.15 -9.51
N CYS A 149 -26.20 18.41 -9.31
CA CYS A 149 -25.71 19.47 -8.41
C CYS A 149 -25.76 20.88 -9.04
N GLY A 150 -26.21 21.02 -10.30
CA GLY A 150 -26.37 22.31 -10.99
C GLY A 150 -25.18 22.71 -11.88
N PHE A 151 -24.24 21.80 -12.16
CA PHE A 151 -23.17 22.08 -13.13
C PHE A 151 -23.64 21.79 -14.55
N GLU A 152 -23.29 22.67 -15.48
CA GLU A 152 -23.54 22.46 -16.91
C GLU A 152 -22.51 21.51 -17.50
N LEU A 153 -22.94 20.59 -18.36
CA LEU A 153 -22.07 19.61 -18.99
C LEU A 153 -20.89 20.25 -19.72
N ASP A 154 -21.14 21.34 -20.42
CA ASP A 154 -20.13 22.01 -21.24
C ASP A 154 -18.99 22.63 -20.44
N ASN A 155 -19.24 22.93 -19.17
CA ASN A 155 -18.26 23.47 -18.23
C ASN A 155 -17.46 22.38 -17.52
N LEU A 156 -17.83 21.09 -17.65
CA LEU A 156 -17.11 19.98 -17.02
C LEU A 156 -15.92 19.55 -17.89
N PRO A 157 -14.80 19.18 -17.24
CA PRO A 157 -13.60 18.75 -17.96
C PRO A 157 -13.75 17.33 -18.52
N TYR A 158 -12.85 16.97 -19.43
CA TYR A 158 -12.67 15.57 -19.86
C TYR A 158 -11.78 14.84 -18.86
N TRP A 159 -12.38 14.22 -17.84
CA TRP A 159 -11.71 13.61 -16.66
C TRP A 159 -10.53 12.71 -16.97
N LEU A 160 -10.53 11.98 -18.10
CA LEU A 160 -9.47 11.06 -18.51
C LEU A 160 -8.61 11.58 -19.68
N LYS A 161 -9.10 12.55 -20.45
CA LYS A 161 -8.39 13.06 -21.64
C LYS A 161 -7.62 14.34 -21.36
N ASP A 162 -8.08 15.14 -20.41
CA ASP A 162 -7.39 16.37 -20.03
C ASP A 162 -6.14 16.03 -19.22
N THR A 163 -4.98 16.42 -19.75
CA THR A 163 -3.66 16.16 -19.14
C THR A 163 -3.49 16.81 -17.78
N ASN A 164 -4.23 17.87 -17.47
CA ASN A 164 -4.16 18.55 -16.18
C ASN A 164 -4.96 17.83 -15.09
N ILE A 165 -5.96 17.04 -15.46
CA ILE A 165 -6.93 16.44 -14.52
C ILE A 165 -6.85 14.92 -14.47
N ASN A 166 -6.42 14.27 -15.56
CA ASN A 166 -6.42 12.81 -15.66
C ASN A 166 -5.66 12.12 -14.51
N ASN A 167 -4.53 12.68 -14.09
CA ASN A 167 -3.75 12.12 -12.98
C ASN A 167 -4.48 12.28 -11.63
N ILE A 168 -5.21 13.38 -11.44
CA ILE A 168 -6.04 13.58 -10.24
C ILE A 168 -7.19 12.56 -10.23
N SER A 169 -7.85 12.32 -11.37
CA SER A 169 -8.92 11.32 -11.50
C SER A 169 -8.42 9.89 -11.18
N LEU A 170 -7.25 9.53 -11.72
CA LEU A 170 -6.64 8.24 -11.44
C LEU A 170 -6.17 8.12 -9.97
N ALA A 171 -5.61 9.18 -9.41
CA ALA A 171 -5.22 9.25 -8.02
C ALA A 171 -6.43 9.11 -7.07
N ALA A 172 -7.56 9.77 -7.38
CA ALA A 172 -8.81 9.61 -6.64
C ALA A 172 -9.34 8.17 -6.68
N THR A 173 -9.22 7.49 -7.84
CA THR A 173 -9.55 6.06 -7.96
C THR A 173 -8.69 5.21 -7.04
N SER A 174 -7.40 5.51 -6.93
CA SER A 174 -6.48 4.82 -6.01
C SER A 174 -6.84 5.06 -4.55
N VAL A 175 -7.20 6.29 -4.16
CA VAL A 175 -7.70 6.60 -2.81
C VAL A 175 -8.92 5.76 -2.48
N TRP A 176 -9.94 5.73 -3.36
CA TRP A 176 -11.14 4.92 -3.16
C TRP A 176 -10.81 3.43 -2.99
N ARG A 177 -9.90 2.89 -3.79
CA ARG A 177 -9.56 1.47 -3.79
C ARG A 177 -8.81 1.03 -2.54
N TYR A 178 -7.81 1.79 -2.11
CA TYR A 178 -6.86 1.36 -1.09
C TYR A 178 -7.12 1.93 0.30
N MET A 179 -8.01 2.92 0.45
CA MET A 179 -8.34 3.53 1.73
C MET A 179 -8.82 2.49 2.75
N GLY A 180 -9.72 1.59 2.34
CA GLY A 180 -10.26 0.56 3.21
C GLY A 180 -9.24 -0.45 3.70
N GLN A 181 -8.28 -0.84 2.86
CA GLN A 181 -7.17 -1.71 3.25
C GLN A 181 -6.32 -1.06 4.35
N ASN A 182 -5.90 0.19 4.14
CA ASN A 182 -5.12 0.92 5.14
C ASN A 182 -5.90 1.15 6.43
N MET A 183 -7.21 1.42 6.33
CA MET A 183 -8.10 1.50 7.50
C MET A 183 -8.06 0.23 8.34
N VAL A 184 -8.13 -0.96 7.71
CA VAL A 184 -8.09 -2.24 8.44
C VAL A 184 -6.74 -2.45 9.12
N LEU A 185 -5.63 -2.06 8.48
CA LEU A 185 -4.31 -2.11 9.08
C LEU A 185 -4.21 -1.19 10.31
N PHE A 186 -4.71 0.04 10.19
CA PHE A 186 -4.77 0.97 11.33
C PHE A 186 -5.68 0.47 12.46
N ILE A 187 -6.83 -0.13 12.15
CA ILE A 187 -7.70 -0.76 13.16
C ILE A 187 -6.92 -1.85 13.91
N GLY A 188 -6.17 -2.70 13.20
CA GLY A 188 -5.33 -3.72 13.83
C GLY A 188 -4.28 -3.12 14.77
N ALA A 189 -3.63 -2.04 14.36
CA ALA A 189 -2.66 -1.33 15.19
C ALA A 189 -3.31 -0.70 16.44
N ILE A 190 -4.42 0.01 16.27
CA ILE A 190 -5.18 0.63 17.38
C ILE A 190 -5.67 -0.41 18.38
N MET A 191 -6.18 -1.55 17.89
CA MET A 191 -6.67 -2.64 18.74
C MET A 191 -5.56 -3.43 19.43
N SER A 192 -4.30 -3.29 19.02
CA SER A 192 -3.15 -3.91 19.68
C SER A 192 -2.66 -3.13 20.92
N VAL A 193 -3.12 -1.91 21.10
CA VAL A 193 -2.81 -1.09 22.30
C VAL A 193 -3.57 -1.67 23.49
N ASP A 194 -2.89 -1.82 24.63
CA ASP A 194 -3.50 -2.34 25.86
C ASP A 194 -4.65 -1.46 26.31
N SER A 195 -5.80 -2.08 26.62
CA SER A 195 -6.99 -1.37 27.08
C SER A 195 -6.76 -0.59 28.39
N SER A 196 -5.82 -1.05 29.23
CA SER A 196 -5.44 -0.36 30.46
C SER A 196 -4.91 1.05 30.22
N LEU A 197 -4.25 1.31 29.09
CA LEU A 197 -3.77 2.65 28.72
C LEU A 197 -4.93 3.59 28.41
N TYR A 198 -5.97 3.09 27.75
CA TYR A 198 -7.18 3.90 27.48
C TYR A 198 -7.96 4.21 28.77
N GLU A 199 -8.00 3.26 29.72
CA GLU A 199 -8.65 3.41 31.01
C GLU A 199 -7.88 4.42 31.88
N ALA A 200 -6.57 4.31 31.96
CA ALA A 200 -5.71 5.26 32.67
C ALA A 200 -5.88 6.67 32.08
N ALA A 201 -5.80 6.84 30.77
CA ALA A 201 -6.03 8.12 30.13
C ALA A 201 -7.45 8.69 30.38
N ALA A 202 -8.44 7.80 30.57
CA ALA A 202 -9.81 8.24 30.95
C ALA A 202 -9.89 8.75 32.38
N ILE A 203 -9.18 8.10 33.32
CA ILE A 203 -9.09 8.51 34.74
C ILE A 203 -8.36 9.85 34.85
N ASP A 204 -7.30 10.07 34.05
CA ASP A 204 -6.54 11.32 33.95
C ASP A 204 -7.34 12.47 33.28
N GLY A 205 -8.58 12.22 32.86
CA GLY A 205 -9.44 13.21 32.21
C GLY A 205 -9.06 13.56 30.78
N ALA A 206 -8.29 12.74 30.11
CA ALA A 206 -7.88 12.97 28.73
C ALA A 206 -9.09 13.01 27.78
N SER A 207 -9.19 14.07 26.98
CA SER A 207 -10.17 14.20 25.90
C SER A 207 -9.96 13.16 24.80
N GLY A 208 -10.96 12.95 23.95
CA GLY A 208 -10.85 12.03 22.81
C GLY A 208 -9.65 12.36 21.89
N TRP A 209 -9.38 13.65 21.65
CA TRP A 209 -8.23 14.10 20.87
C TRP A 209 -6.89 13.82 21.56
N GLN A 210 -6.81 14.00 22.89
CA GLN A 210 -5.61 13.67 23.66
C GLN A 210 -5.36 12.16 23.66
N LYS A 211 -6.40 11.32 23.81
CA LYS A 211 -6.27 9.87 23.66
C LYS A 211 -5.79 9.47 22.27
N PHE A 212 -6.33 10.08 21.22
CA PHE A 212 -5.86 9.85 19.84
C PHE A 212 -4.40 10.23 19.67
N ARG A 213 -3.96 11.36 20.19
CA ARG A 213 -2.60 11.88 19.97
C ARG A 213 -1.52 11.19 20.80
N TYR A 214 -1.85 10.74 22.01
CA TYR A 214 -0.85 10.25 22.98
C TYR A 214 -0.96 8.76 23.30
N VAL A 215 -2.05 8.11 22.95
CA VAL A 215 -2.29 6.68 23.21
C VAL A 215 -2.37 5.88 21.92
N ILE A 216 -2.94 6.44 20.85
CA ILE A 216 -3.01 5.85 19.51
C ILE A 216 -1.85 6.34 18.65
#